data_a89b1bd97bdf833a7701c299389e33bd
#
_entry.id   a89b1bd97bdf833a7701c299389e33bd
#
_cell.length_a   1.000
_cell.length_b   1.000
_cell.length_c   1.000
_cell.angle_alpha   90.00
_cell.angle_beta   90.00
_cell.angle_gamma   90.00
#
_symmetry.space_group_name_H-M   'P 1'
#
loop_
_entity.id
_entity.type
_entity.pdbx_description
1 polymer ?
#
loop_
_entity_poly.entity_id
_entity_poly.type
_entity_poly.pdbx_seq_one_letter_code
_entity_poly.pdbx_strand_id
1 'polypeptide(L)'
;VASLVGSEMCIRDRTISELGGKFTGLIIPNVFGPFCKPNYNSFVATFCSKILIDQTPEILNDSNVPLVYIESLVQQIVKNIELKNELKLINISSDIEIKVSEVLRILKYFKDSYLIDNTLPLFNNSFELNLFNTFRGYIDLEKTFPIYLKKESDERGFFSEIIRSEIGGQFSFSTTLPGITRGNHFHTRKIERFTVLKGKAKISLRKIGNDKIYKFLLNGDQPGFIDMPIWYTHNITNIGSEPLITSFWINEPYDPQDTDTYFENV
;
A
#
# COMPACT_ATOMS: atom_id res chain seq x y z
N VAL A 1 -10.37 -4.02 29.77
CA VAL A 1 -9.28 -4.53 28.89
C VAL A 1 -7.92 -4.20 29.47
N ALA A 2 -7.76 -3.09 30.21
CA ALA A 2 -6.48 -2.69 30.80
C ALA A 2 -5.98 -3.59 31.96
N SER A 3 -6.84 -4.39 32.60
CA SER A 3 -6.45 -5.17 33.78
C SER A 3 -5.87 -6.58 33.47
N LEU A 4 -6.15 -7.12 32.29
CA LEU A 4 -5.63 -8.44 31.88
C LEU A 4 -4.19 -8.40 31.37
N VAL A 5 -3.77 -7.27 30.77
CA VAL A 5 -2.41 -7.10 30.23
C VAL A 5 -1.35 -7.05 31.36
N GLY A 6 -1.67 -6.52 32.52
CA GLY A 6 -0.74 -6.39 33.63
C GLY A 6 -0.37 -7.72 34.30
N SER A 7 -1.31 -8.63 34.48
CA SER A 7 -1.09 -9.89 35.22
C SER A 7 -0.36 -10.95 34.39
N GLU A 8 -0.67 -11.10 33.11
CA GLU A 8 0.00 -12.07 32.23
C GLU A 8 1.43 -11.66 31.89
N MET A 9 1.68 -10.36 31.69
CA MET A 9 3.07 -9.87 31.50
C MET A 9 3.93 -10.15 32.74
N CYS A 10 3.46 -9.85 33.94
CA CYS A 10 4.21 -10.10 35.18
C CYS A 10 4.56 -11.58 35.38
N ILE A 11 3.69 -12.51 34.98
CA ILE A 11 3.98 -13.95 35.08
C ILE A 11 5.07 -14.36 34.10
N ARG A 12 4.98 -13.91 32.85
CA ARG A 12 6.00 -14.23 31.81
C ARG A 12 7.36 -13.63 32.16
N ASP A 13 7.42 -12.38 32.62
CA ASP A 13 8.64 -11.69 33.03
C ASP A 13 9.35 -12.45 34.15
N ARG A 14 8.60 -12.90 35.18
CA ARG A 14 9.11 -13.65 36.31
C ARG A 14 9.67 -15.00 35.86
N THR A 15 8.92 -15.77 35.08
CA THR A 15 9.33 -17.09 34.60
C THR A 15 10.59 -17.02 33.72
N ILE A 16 10.68 -16.04 32.80
CA ILE A 16 11.84 -15.89 31.94
C ILE A 16 13.07 -15.46 32.76
N SER A 17 12.89 -14.56 33.73
CA SER A 17 13.96 -14.11 34.62
C SER A 17 14.50 -15.25 35.48
N GLU A 18 13.61 -16.08 36.02
CA GLU A 18 14.00 -17.28 36.82
C GLU A 18 14.77 -18.32 36.00
N LEU A 19 14.53 -18.37 34.67
CA LEU A 19 15.25 -19.22 33.73
C LEU A 19 16.52 -18.58 33.16
N GLY A 20 16.94 -17.41 33.64
CA GLY A 20 18.12 -16.68 33.15
C GLY A 20 17.96 -16.07 31.76
N GLY A 21 16.74 -15.98 31.25
CA GLY A 21 16.42 -15.37 29.99
C GLY A 21 16.32 -13.83 30.03
N LYS A 22 16.36 -13.19 28.87
CA LYS A 22 16.13 -11.75 28.72
C LYS A 22 14.72 -11.52 28.16
N PHE A 23 14.04 -10.52 28.72
CA PHE A 23 12.69 -10.12 28.30
C PHE A 23 12.63 -8.61 28.09
N THR A 24 11.94 -8.18 27.03
CA THR A 24 11.60 -6.77 26.79
C THR A 24 10.12 -6.67 26.50
N GLY A 25 9.38 -5.98 27.36
CA GLY A 25 7.97 -5.65 27.14
C GLY A 25 7.86 -4.40 26.27
N LEU A 26 6.92 -4.41 25.33
CA LEU A 26 6.64 -3.26 24.47
C LEU A 26 5.23 -2.73 24.72
N ILE A 27 5.12 -1.44 25.00
CA ILE A 27 3.83 -0.72 24.99
C ILE A 27 3.68 -0.11 23.60
N ILE A 28 2.72 -0.64 22.82
CA ILE A 28 2.55 -0.32 21.43
C ILE A 28 1.29 0.54 21.25
N PRO A 29 1.38 1.72 20.56
CA PRO A 29 0.21 2.53 20.18
C PRO A 29 -0.73 1.78 19.23
N ASN A 30 -1.81 2.44 18.78
CA ASN A 30 -2.67 1.86 17.74
C ASN A 30 -1.87 1.67 16.45
N VAL A 31 -1.75 0.41 16.00
CA VAL A 31 -1.03 0.06 14.78
C VAL A 31 -1.95 0.18 13.59
N PHE A 32 -1.45 0.75 12.50
CA PHE A 32 -2.12 0.73 11.20
C PHE A 32 -1.17 0.27 10.09
N GLY A 33 -1.73 -0.20 9.00
CA GLY A 33 -0.99 -0.69 7.83
C GLY A 33 -1.88 -1.56 6.96
N PRO A 34 -1.41 -1.97 5.78
CA PRO A 34 -2.16 -2.84 4.88
C PRO A 34 -2.41 -4.21 5.50
N PHE A 35 -3.50 -4.87 5.07
CA PHE A 35 -3.83 -6.27 5.37
C PHE A 35 -4.28 -6.60 6.80
N CYS A 36 -4.45 -5.61 7.67
CA CYS A 36 -5.08 -5.85 8.96
C CYS A 36 -6.55 -6.28 8.77
N LYS A 37 -7.04 -7.21 9.59
CA LYS A 37 -8.42 -7.68 9.51
C LYS A 37 -9.39 -6.56 9.93
N PRO A 38 -10.34 -6.14 9.05
CA PRO A 38 -11.38 -5.20 9.43
C PRO A 38 -12.28 -5.74 10.56
N ASN A 39 -12.90 -4.83 11.31
CA ASN A 39 -13.78 -5.14 12.44
C ASN A 39 -13.13 -6.04 13.52
N TYR A 40 -11.82 -5.86 13.71
CA TYR A 40 -11.06 -6.58 14.74
C TYR A 40 -10.26 -5.59 15.62
N ASN A 41 -8.99 -5.39 15.40
CA ASN A 41 -8.14 -4.59 16.30
C ASN A 41 -7.74 -3.21 15.75
N SER A 42 -8.07 -2.89 14.50
CA SER A 42 -7.71 -1.62 13.88
C SER A 42 -8.95 -0.90 13.36
N PHE A 43 -9.22 0.29 13.91
CA PHE A 43 -10.28 1.14 13.40
C PHE A 43 -9.95 1.67 11.99
N VAL A 44 -8.66 1.91 11.69
CA VAL A 44 -8.21 2.34 10.35
C VAL A 44 -8.58 1.29 9.31
N ALA A 45 -8.29 0.00 9.57
CA ALA A 45 -8.69 -1.11 8.71
C ALA A 45 -10.21 -1.18 8.51
N THR A 46 -10.96 -0.99 9.59
CA THR A 46 -12.43 -0.99 9.56
C THR A 46 -12.96 0.19 8.74
N PHE A 47 -12.37 1.38 8.88
CA PHE A 47 -12.74 2.57 8.12
C PHE A 47 -12.46 2.38 6.63
N CYS A 48 -11.26 1.90 6.27
CA CYS A 48 -10.91 1.60 4.87
C CYS A 48 -11.93 0.65 4.24
N SER A 49 -12.21 -0.48 4.92
CA SER A 49 -13.15 -1.47 4.40
C SER A 49 -14.58 -0.93 4.24
N LYS A 50 -15.10 -0.18 5.22
CA LYS A 50 -16.45 0.39 5.16
C LYS A 50 -16.61 1.45 4.09
N ILE A 51 -15.64 2.37 3.98
CA ILE A 51 -15.65 3.44 2.97
C ILE A 51 -15.67 2.87 1.55
N LEU A 52 -14.92 1.80 1.30
CA LEU A 52 -14.84 1.17 -0.02
C LEU A 52 -16.15 0.50 -0.46
N ILE A 53 -17.03 0.17 0.48
CA ILE A 53 -18.36 -0.38 0.19
C ILE A 53 -19.49 0.63 0.44
N ASP A 54 -19.19 1.93 0.37
CA ASP A 54 -20.13 3.03 0.54
C ASP A 54 -20.83 3.10 1.91
N GLN A 55 -20.23 2.50 2.94
CA GLN A 55 -20.69 2.59 4.31
C GLN A 55 -19.94 3.69 5.06
N THR A 56 -20.67 4.50 5.84
CA THR A 56 -20.04 5.46 6.75
C THR A 56 -19.69 4.77 8.06
N PRO A 57 -18.40 4.74 8.45
CA PRO A 57 -18.02 4.23 9.77
C PRO A 57 -18.62 5.09 10.88
N GLU A 58 -19.06 4.45 11.95
CA GLU A 58 -19.48 5.13 13.17
C GLU A 58 -18.27 5.49 14.02
N ILE A 59 -18.26 6.71 14.57
CA ILE A 59 -17.26 7.21 15.52
C ILE A 59 -17.93 7.27 16.89
N LEU A 60 -17.61 6.30 17.74
CA LEU A 60 -18.16 6.26 19.10
C LEU A 60 -17.51 7.28 20.03
N ASN A 61 -16.24 7.59 19.82
CA ASN A 61 -15.48 8.59 20.57
C ASN A 61 -14.48 9.27 19.64
N ASP A 62 -14.60 10.57 19.48
CA ASP A 62 -13.70 11.39 18.66
C ASP A 62 -12.55 11.96 19.49
N SER A 63 -11.68 11.11 19.97
CA SER A 63 -10.47 11.48 20.69
C SER A 63 -9.25 11.51 19.78
N ASN A 64 -8.19 12.22 20.22
CA ASN A 64 -6.87 12.06 19.67
C ASN A 64 -6.36 10.66 20.01
N VAL A 65 -5.82 9.97 19.01
CA VAL A 65 -5.25 8.64 19.16
C VAL A 65 -3.82 8.60 18.63
N PRO A 66 -2.88 7.99 19.36
CA PRO A 66 -1.54 7.76 18.86
C PRO A 66 -1.57 6.62 17.84
N LEU A 67 -1.05 6.86 16.65
CA LEU A 67 -0.94 5.88 15.56
C LEU A 67 0.52 5.62 15.22
N VAL A 68 0.85 4.35 14.98
CA VAL A 68 2.15 3.93 14.46
C VAL A 68 1.95 3.06 13.22
N TYR A 69 2.67 3.37 12.16
CA TYR A 69 2.66 2.55 10.94
C TYR A 69 3.41 1.25 11.18
N ILE A 70 2.94 0.17 10.59
CA ILE A 70 3.51 -1.16 10.83
C ILE A 70 5.02 -1.23 10.54
N GLU A 71 5.49 -0.56 9.52
CA GLU A 71 6.91 -0.52 9.18
C GLU A 71 7.71 0.25 10.25
N SER A 72 7.24 1.42 10.69
CA SER A 72 7.85 2.18 11.80
C SER A 72 7.93 1.36 13.09
N LEU A 73 6.87 0.59 13.38
CA LEU A 73 6.85 -0.33 14.51
C LEU A 73 7.93 -1.41 14.38
N VAL A 74 8.02 -2.06 13.21
CA VAL A 74 9.02 -3.11 12.97
C VAL A 74 10.44 -2.57 13.11
N GLN A 75 10.73 -1.40 12.55
CA GLN A 75 12.03 -0.74 12.69
C GLN A 75 12.38 -0.47 14.16
N GLN A 76 11.43 0.03 14.96
CA GLN A 76 11.64 0.25 16.39
C GLN A 76 11.87 -1.07 17.14
N ILE A 77 11.17 -2.14 16.79
CA ILE A 77 11.36 -3.48 17.39
C ILE A 77 12.77 -4.00 17.09
N VAL A 78 13.18 -3.99 15.82
CA VAL A 78 14.51 -4.46 15.39
C VAL A 78 15.62 -3.70 16.11
N LYS A 79 15.52 -2.36 16.14
CA LYS A 79 16.48 -1.52 16.88
C LYS A 79 16.58 -1.89 18.35
N ASN A 80 15.47 -2.20 19.01
CA ASN A 80 15.48 -2.59 20.42
C ASN A 80 16.07 -3.98 20.65
N ILE A 81 15.91 -4.92 19.72
CA ILE A 81 16.55 -6.25 19.76
C ILE A 81 18.08 -6.11 19.64
N GLU A 82 18.56 -5.28 18.71
CA GLU A 82 19.99 -5.06 18.46
C GLU A 82 20.72 -4.42 19.67
N LEU A 83 20.02 -3.55 20.41
CA LEU A 83 20.58 -2.87 21.58
C LEU A 83 20.89 -3.80 22.77
N LYS A 84 20.55 -5.11 22.69
CA LYS A 84 20.78 -6.13 23.75
C LYS A 84 20.40 -5.65 25.16
N ASN A 85 19.34 -4.87 25.26
CA ASN A 85 18.90 -4.27 26.51
C ASN A 85 18.51 -5.33 27.54
N GLU A 86 18.80 -5.03 28.81
CA GLU A 86 18.27 -5.78 29.96
C GLU A 86 16.74 -5.64 30.03
N LEU A 87 16.09 -6.51 30.78
CA LEU A 87 14.66 -6.50 31.07
C LEU A 87 14.13 -5.06 31.26
N LYS A 88 13.39 -4.56 30.28
CA LYS A 88 12.80 -3.19 30.30
C LYS A 88 11.43 -3.20 29.66
N LEU A 89 10.59 -2.32 30.17
CA LEU A 89 9.36 -1.92 29.51
C LEU A 89 9.68 -0.72 28.61
N ILE A 90 9.42 -0.84 27.31
CA ILE A 90 9.73 0.17 26.29
C ILE A 90 8.42 0.69 25.70
N ASN A 91 8.24 2.00 25.72
CA ASN A 91 7.17 2.65 24.97
C ASN A 91 7.59 2.84 23.51
N ILE A 92 6.84 2.25 22.60
CA ILE A 92 7.00 2.49 21.16
C ILE A 92 6.45 3.87 20.84
N SER A 93 7.22 4.67 20.11
CA SER A 93 6.79 6.00 19.67
C SER A 93 5.73 5.91 18.58
N SER A 94 4.70 6.73 18.67
CA SER A 94 3.75 6.93 17.59
C SER A 94 4.36 7.80 16.48
N ASP A 95 3.92 7.59 15.23
CA ASP A 95 4.28 8.46 14.11
C ASP A 95 3.48 9.77 14.13
N ILE A 96 2.25 9.69 14.66
CA ILE A 96 1.34 10.83 14.77
C ILE A 96 0.35 10.65 15.93
N GLU A 97 -0.15 11.75 16.45
CA GLU A 97 -1.33 11.82 17.30
C GLU A 97 -2.42 12.63 16.57
N ILE A 98 -3.57 12.00 16.29
CA ILE A 98 -4.59 12.54 15.39
C ILE A 98 -5.99 12.14 15.84
N LYS A 99 -7.00 13.01 15.60
CA LYS A 99 -8.41 12.70 15.85
C LYS A 99 -8.92 11.59 14.95
N VAL A 100 -9.80 10.75 15.50
CA VAL A 100 -10.44 9.65 14.74
C VAL A 100 -11.25 10.19 13.56
N SER A 101 -11.96 11.32 13.75
CA SER A 101 -12.71 11.99 12.69
C SER A 101 -11.83 12.52 11.55
N GLU A 102 -10.62 12.96 11.86
CA GLU A 102 -9.68 13.44 10.85
C GLU A 102 -9.14 12.30 9.99
N VAL A 103 -8.84 11.13 10.57
CA VAL A 103 -8.52 9.92 9.79
C VAL A 103 -9.65 9.58 8.83
N LEU A 104 -10.90 9.62 9.29
CA LEU A 104 -12.07 9.36 8.44
C LEU A 104 -12.18 10.37 7.30
N ARG A 105 -11.94 11.67 7.57
CA ARG A 105 -11.97 12.73 6.56
C ARG A 105 -10.93 12.48 5.47
N ILE A 106 -9.70 12.15 5.85
CA ILE A 106 -8.62 11.86 4.90
C ILE A 106 -8.94 10.63 4.06
N LEU A 107 -9.46 9.56 4.65
CA LEU A 107 -9.84 8.36 3.90
C LEU A 107 -10.99 8.60 2.92
N LYS A 108 -11.96 9.45 3.25
CA LYS A 108 -13.01 9.87 2.30
C LYS A 108 -12.43 10.66 1.13
N TYR A 109 -11.54 11.62 1.41
CA TYR A 109 -10.82 12.35 0.37
C TYR A 109 -10.05 11.41 -0.56
N PHE A 110 -9.36 10.39 -0.03
CA PHE A 110 -8.67 9.39 -0.85
C PHE A 110 -9.63 8.61 -1.76
N LYS A 111 -10.79 8.21 -1.25
CA LYS A 111 -11.79 7.54 -2.07
C LYS A 111 -12.28 8.43 -3.21
N ASP A 112 -12.68 9.66 -2.89
CA ASP A 112 -13.25 10.58 -3.86
C ASP A 112 -12.21 10.93 -4.93
N SER A 113 -11.02 11.35 -4.53
CA SER A 113 -9.94 11.71 -5.46
C SER A 113 -9.48 10.51 -6.30
N TYR A 114 -9.18 9.37 -5.66
CA TYR A 114 -8.52 8.25 -6.33
C TYR A 114 -9.48 7.34 -7.11
N LEU A 115 -10.64 6.97 -6.53
CA LEU A 115 -11.55 6.01 -7.15
C LEU A 115 -12.67 6.67 -7.97
N ILE A 116 -13.05 7.91 -7.65
CA ILE A 116 -14.10 8.63 -8.39
C ILE A 116 -13.48 9.52 -9.46
N ASP A 117 -12.53 10.38 -9.08
CA ASP A 117 -11.93 11.37 -9.99
C ASP A 117 -10.72 10.83 -10.77
N ASN A 118 -10.27 9.60 -10.48
CA ASN A 118 -9.06 8.99 -11.04
C ASN A 118 -7.79 9.86 -10.88
N THR A 119 -7.75 10.67 -9.83
CA THR A 119 -6.65 11.59 -9.51
C THR A 119 -5.84 11.04 -8.34
N LEU A 120 -4.52 10.97 -8.49
CA LEU A 120 -3.64 10.61 -7.38
C LEU A 120 -3.60 11.76 -6.37
N PRO A 121 -4.00 11.53 -5.11
CA PRO A 121 -4.16 12.58 -4.11
C PRO A 121 -2.81 13.18 -3.68
N LEU A 122 -2.82 14.43 -3.21
CA LEU A 122 -1.69 15.05 -2.55
C LEU A 122 -1.47 14.43 -1.16
N PHE A 123 -0.21 14.19 -0.81
CA PHE A 123 0.20 13.78 0.53
C PHE A 123 1.02 14.89 1.18
N ASN A 124 0.57 15.40 2.32
CA ASN A 124 1.25 16.48 3.03
C ASN A 124 2.41 15.97 3.90
N ASN A 125 2.42 14.68 4.22
CA ASN A 125 3.42 14.05 5.09
C ASN A 125 3.45 12.52 4.86
N SER A 126 4.41 11.85 5.50
CA SER A 126 4.58 10.39 5.42
C SER A 126 3.39 9.61 5.99
N PHE A 127 2.71 10.16 7.00
CA PHE A 127 1.51 9.52 7.56
C PHE A 127 0.40 9.41 6.52
N GLU A 128 0.13 10.48 5.74
CA GLU A 128 -0.90 10.45 4.69
C GLU A 128 -0.55 9.48 3.57
N LEU A 129 0.71 9.41 3.15
CA LEU A 129 1.16 8.40 2.19
C LEU A 129 0.97 6.97 2.73
N ASN A 130 1.36 6.71 3.97
CA ASN A 130 1.21 5.42 4.62
C ASN A 130 -0.27 5.05 4.81
N LEU A 131 -1.11 6.04 5.13
CA LEU A 131 -2.56 5.86 5.24
C LEU A 131 -3.19 5.56 3.86
N PHE A 132 -2.74 6.22 2.79
CA PHE A 132 -3.17 5.94 1.43
C PHE A 132 -2.75 4.53 0.98
N ASN A 133 -1.52 4.12 1.23
CA ASN A 133 -1.06 2.76 0.94
C ASN A 133 -1.85 1.71 1.75
N THR A 134 -2.20 2.03 2.99
CA THR A 134 -3.10 1.21 3.81
C THR A 134 -4.47 1.10 3.13
N PHE A 135 -5.08 2.22 2.75
CA PHE A 135 -6.38 2.27 2.06
C PHE A 135 -6.39 1.45 0.77
N ARG A 136 -5.36 1.59 -0.08
CA ARG A 136 -5.22 0.81 -1.33
C ARG A 136 -5.16 -0.70 -1.09
N GLY A 137 -4.62 -1.14 0.04
CA GLY A 137 -4.55 -2.55 0.42
C GLY A 137 -5.91 -3.24 0.63
N TYR A 138 -7.00 -2.46 0.72
CA TYR A 138 -8.38 -2.97 0.86
C TYR A 138 -9.20 -2.89 -0.42
N ILE A 139 -8.65 -2.32 -1.50
CA ILE A 139 -9.33 -2.23 -2.79
C ILE A 139 -9.51 -3.63 -3.39
N ASP A 140 -10.71 -3.93 -3.88
CA ASP A 140 -10.97 -5.13 -4.66
C ASP A 140 -10.39 -4.97 -6.06
N LEU A 141 -9.23 -5.59 -6.29
CA LEU A 141 -8.48 -5.44 -7.53
C LEU A 141 -9.25 -5.91 -8.75
N GLU A 142 -10.00 -7.03 -8.63
CA GLU A 142 -10.73 -7.63 -9.75
C GLU A 142 -11.90 -6.75 -10.21
N LYS A 143 -12.51 -6.00 -9.27
CA LYS A 143 -13.60 -5.08 -9.59
C LYS A 143 -13.12 -3.71 -10.04
N THR A 144 -11.94 -3.29 -9.55
CA THR A 144 -11.44 -1.94 -9.78
C THR A 144 -10.61 -1.85 -11.05
N PHE A 145 -9.78 -2.86 -11.35
CA PHE A 145 -8.84 -2.80 -12.46
C PHE A 145 -9.19 -3.79 -13.58
N PRO A 146 -8.83 -3.47 -14.84
CA PRO A 146 -8.19 -2.23 -15.29
C PRO A 146 -9.18 -1.05 -15.32
N ILE A 147 -8.69 0.15 -15.04
CA ILE A 147 -9.44 1.38 -15.26
C ILE A 147 -9.22 1.83 -16.72
N TYR A 148 -10.29 1.90 -17.49
CA TYR A 148 -10.23 2.32 -18.88
C TYR A 148 -10.38 3.83 -19.00
N LEU A 149 -9.49 4.44 -19.78
CA LEU A 149 -9.37 5.87 -19.96
C LEU A 149 -10.33 6.36 -21.05
N LYS A 150 -10.82 7.58 -20.88
CA LYS A 150 -11.61 8.26 -21.90
C LYS A 150 -10.74 8.55 -23.13
N LYS A 151 -11.25 8.24 -24.31
CA LYS A 151 -10.66 8.60 -25.59
C LYS A 151 -11.38 9.79 -26.17
N GLU A 152 -10.67 10.87 -26.42
CA GLU A 152 -11.13 12.01 -27.22
C GLU A 152 -10.64 11.80 -28.64
N SER A 153 -11.55 11.47 -29.56
CA SER A 153 -11.20 11.09 -30.94
C SER A 153 -11.64 12.14 -31.95
N ASP A 154 -10.78 12.40 -32.94
CA ASP A 154 -11.09 13.20 -34.12
C ASP A 154 -10.45 12.56 -35.38
N GLU A 155 -10.44 13.25 -36.53
CA GLU A 155 -9.86 12.76 -37.77
C GLU A 155 -8.33 12.50 -37.71
N ARG A 156 -7.63 13.02 -36.74
CA ARG A 156 -6.18 12.83 -36.53
C ARG A 156 -5.84 11.61 -35.68
N GLY A 157 -6.83 11.03 -34.96
CA GLY A 157 -6.64 9.93 -34.04
C GLY A 157 -7.33 10.14 -32.69
N PHE A 158 -6.71 9.74 -31.59
CA PHE A 158 -7.26 9.96 -30.25
C PHE A 158 -6.23 10.49 -29.26
N PHE A 159 -6.74 11.19 -28.26
CA PHE A 159 -6.03 11.60 -27.05
C PHE A 159 -6.66 10.92 -25.84
N SER A 160 -5.83 10.50 -24.89
CA SER A 160 -6.25 10.02 -23.58
C SER A 160 -5.31 10.55 -22.50
N GLU A 161 -5.88 11.09 -21.42
CA GLU A 161 -5.10 11.47 -20.25
C GLU A 161 -4.76 10.21 -19.45
N ILE A 162 -3.46 9.94 -19.24
CA ILE A 162 -2.97 8.72 -18.59
C ILE A 162 -2.84 8.93 -17.08
N ILE A 163 -2.37 10.09 -16.67
CA ILE A 163 -2.09 10.43 -15.28
C ILE A 163 -2.64 11.81 -14.99
N ARG A 164 -3.46 11.88 -13.95
CA ARG A 164 -3.77 13.10 -13.23
C ARG A 164 -3.28 12.94 -11.81
N SER A 165 -2.43 13.83 -11.34
CA SER A 165 -1.79 13.71 -10.03
C SER A 165 -1.58 15.10 -9.43
N GLU A 166 -1.86 15.23 -8.14
CA GLU A 166 -1.51 16.40 -7.34
C GLU A 166 -0.08 16.32 -6.80
N ILE A 167 0.56 15.16 -6.94
CA ILE A 167 1.95 14.91 -6.54
C ILE A 167 2.85 14.81 -7.77
N GLY A 168 4.14 15.04 -7.59
CA GLY A 168 5.17 14.86 -8.62
C GLY A 168 5.37 13.39 -9.00
N GLY A 169 6.58 13.00 -9.28
CA GLY A 169 6.97 11.64 -9.59
C GLY A 169 7.80 11.53 -10.86
N GLN A 170 8.07 10.31 -11.27
CA GLN A 170 8.80 9.98 -12.48
C GLN A 170 7.89 9.27 -13.48
N PHE A 171 7.82 9.81 -14.70
CA PHE A 171 7.12 9.17 -15.82
C PHE A 171 8.17 8.59 -16.77
N SER A 172 8.00 7.33 -17.14
CA SER A 172 8.90 6.60 -18.02
C SER A 172 8.12 5.76 -19.03
N PHE A 173 8.78 5.32 -20.09
CA PHE A 173 8.21 4.33 -20.99
C PHE A 173 9.25 3.26 -21.34
N SER A 174 8.78 2.09 -21.74
CA SER A 174 9.64 1.01 -22.22
C SER A 174 9.04 0.29 -23.43
N THR A 175 9.92 -0.37 -24.16
CA THR A 175 9.54 -1.38 -25.15
C THR A 175 9.85 -2.77 -24.62
N THR A 176 8.99 -3.74 -24.96
CA THR A 176 9.19 -5.14 -24.58
C THR A 176 8.94 -6.02 -25.81
N LEU A 177 9.93 -6.85 -26.19
CA LEU A 177 9.83 -7.74 -27.35
C LEU A 177 8.77 -8.83 -27.13
N PRO A 178 8.19 -9.41 -28.18
CA PRO A 178 7.23 -10.50 -28.10
C PRO A 178 7.69 -11.66 -27.21
N GLY A 179 6.82 -12.16 -26.35
CA GLY A 179 7.08 -13.26 -25.43
C GLY A 179 7.89 -12.89 -24.18
N ILE A 180 8.47 -11.70 -24.12
CA ILE A 180 9.32 -11.27 -23.00
C ILE A 180 8.47 -10.76 -21.83
N THR A 181 8.91 -11.11 -20.62
CA THR A 181 8.35 -10.65 -19.35
C THR A 181 9.33 -9.71 -18.66
N ARG A 182 8.82 -8.62 -18.12
CA ARG A 182 9.54 -7.66 -17.25
C ARG A 182 8.87 -7.58 -15.88
N GLY A 183 9.62 -7.14 -14.88
CA GLY A 183 9.15 -7.02 -13.51
C GLY A 183 9.61 -8.20 -12.65
N ASN A 184 8.69 -8.92 -12.01
CA ASN A 184 8.95 -9.87 -10.94
C ASN A 184 9.60 -9.19 -9.74
N HIS A 185 8.94 -8.13 -9.27
CA HIS A 185 9.33 -7.40 -8.07
C HIS A 185 8.11 -6.80 -7.38
N PHE A 186 8.30 -6.37 -6.15
CA PHE A 186 7.30 -5.63 -5.39
C PHE A 186 7.91 -4.40 -4.73
N HIS A 187 7.04 -3.50 -4.28
CA HIS A 187 7.37 -2.28 -3.54
C HIS A 187 6.73 -2.32 -2.16
N THR A 188 7.33 -1.61 -1.21
CA THR A 188 6.80 -1.47 0.16
C THR A 188 6.16 -0.11 0.42
N ARG A 189 6.51 0.92 -0.40
CA ARG A 189 5.99 2.29 -0.28
C ARG A 189 5.61 2.94 -1.59
N LYS A 190 6.25 2.58 -2.72
CA LYS A 190 6.01 3.20 -4.02
C LYS A 190 4.61 2.94 -4.55
N ILE A 191 4.04 3.96 -5.18
CA ILE A 191 2.83 3.86 -6.00
C ILE A 191 3.29 3.79 -7.43
N GLU A 192 2.98 2.71 -8.13
CA GLU A 192 3.35 2.52 -9.53
C GLU A 192 2.12 2.29 -10.39
N ARG A 193 2.04 3.00 -11.53
CA ARG A 193 0.95 2.90 -12.51
C ARG A 193 1.49 2.41 -13.84
N PHE A 194 0.94 1.31 -14.36
CA PHE A 194 1.24 0.80 -15.69
C PHE A 194 0.12 1.09 -16.67
N THR A 195 0.48 1.61 -17.85
CA THR A 195 -0.45 1.83 -18.96
C THR A 195 0.13 1.23 -20.23
N VAL A 196 -0.67 0.44 -20.96
CA VAL A 196 -0.29 -0.09 -22.26
C VAL A 196 -0.63 0.93 -23.33
N LEU A 197 0.38 1.42 -24.05
CA LEU A 197 0.25 2.44 -25.11
C LEU A 197 0.08 1.81 -26.50
N LYS A 198 0.77 0.67 -26.75
CA LYS A 198 0.69 -0.08 -28.02
C LYS A 198 1.00 -1.54 -27.76
N GLY A 199 0.31 -2.44 -28.49
CA GLY A 199 0.49 -3.89 -28.39
C GLY A 199 -0.46 -4.52 -27.36
N LYS A 200 -0.20 -5.80 -27.04
CA LYS A 200 -1.04 -6.61 -26.13
C LYS A 200 -0.21 -7.09 -24.96
N ALA A 201 -0.67 -6.80 -23.75
CA ALA A 201 0.01 -7.16 -22.51
C ALA A 201 -0.86 -8.04 -21.62
N LYS A 202 -0.19 -8.95 -20.89
CA LYS A 202 -0.71 -9.58 -19.69
C LYS A 202 0.05 -9.04 -18.51
N ILE A 203 -0.67 -8.36 -17.58
CA ILE A 203 -0.13 -7.91 -16.30
C ILE A 203 -0.61 -8.88 -15.22
N SER A 204 0.33 -9.39 -14.43
CA SER A 204 0.03 -10.34 -13.36
C SER A 204 0.48 -9.76 -12.02
N LEU A 205 -0.34 -9.93 -10.98
CA LEU A 205 -0.07 -9.48 -9.62
C LEU A 205 -0.32 -10.63 -8.65
N ARG A 206 0.56 -10.80 -7.66
CA ARG A 206 0.39 -11.74 -6.55
C ARG A 206 0.79 -11.06 -5.23
N LYS A 207 -0.09 -11.14 -4.23
CA LYS A 207 0.23 -10.65 -2.89
C LYS A 207 1.35 -11.50 -2.29
N ILE A 208 2.34 -10.86 -1.67
CA ILE A 208 3.41 -11.55 -0.96
C ILE A 208 2.81 -12.45 0.13
N GLY A 209 3.30 -13.70 0.19
CA GLY A 209 2.80 -14.72 1.12
C GLY A 209 1.45 -15.34 0.73
N ASN A 210 0.98 -15.16 -0.52
CA ASN A 210 -0.25 -15.75 -1.03
C ASN A 210 -0.02 -16.35 -2.42
N ASP A 211 -0.82 -17.35 -2.79
CA ASP A 211 -0.72 -18.07 -4.08
C ASP A 211 -1.68 -17.53 -5.15
N LYS A 212 -2.66 -16.69 -4.76
CA LYS A 212 -3.63 -16.13 -5.73
C LYS A 212 -2.96 -15.15 -6.67
N ILE A 213 -3.00 -15.45 -7.98
CA ILE A 213 -2.51 -14.58 -9.05
C ILE A 213 -3.68 -13.88 -9.72
N TYR A 214 -3.65 -12.55 -9.74
CA TYR A 214 -4.54 -11.70 -10.52
C TYR A 214 -3.92 -11.48 -11.89
N LYS A 215 -4.71 -11.65 -12.97
CA LYS A 215 -4.24 -11.49 -14.35
C LYS A 215 -5.14 -10.54 -15.10
N PHE A 216 -4.54 -9.50 -15.69
CA PHE A 216 -5.22 -8.48 -16.45
C PHE A 216 -4.68 -8.43 -17.87
N LEU A 217 -5.58 -8.39 -18.84
CA LEU A 217 -5.24 -8.27 -20.26
C LEU A 217 -5.52 -6.84 -20.70
N LEU A 218 -4.51 -6.16 -21.22
CA LEU A 218 -4.62 -4.80 -21.73
C LEU A 218 -4.10 -4.76 -23.17
N ASN A 219 -4.62 -3.80 -23.94
CA ASN A 219 -4.12 -3.49 -25.27
C ASN A 219 -4.12 -1.97 -25.50
N GLY A 220 -3.25 -1.50 -26.42
CA GLY A 220 -3.14 -0.08 -26.71
C GLY A 220 -4.35 0.52 -27.46
N ASP A 221 -5.22 -0.32 -28.05
CA ASP A 221 -6.42 0.16 -28.73
C ASP A 221 -7.51 0.63 -27.77
N GLN A 222 -7.46 0.11 -26.53
CA GLN A 222 -8.32 0.52 -25.43
C GLN A 222 -7.42 0.95 -24.25
N PRO A 223 -7.04 2.24 -24.20
CA PRO A 223 -6.19 2.73 -23.14
C PRO A 223 -6.76 2.46 -21.75
N GLY A 224 -5.92 1.91 -20.88
CA GLY A 224 -6.29 1.60 -19.51
C GLY A 224 -5.04 1.42 -18.66
N PHE A 225 -5.18 1.50 -17.36
CA PHE A 225 -4.08 1.36 -16.44
C PHE A 225 -4.37 0.39 -15.30
N ILE A 226 -3.30 -0.06 -14.66
CA ILE A 226 -3.33 -0.80 -13.40
C ILE A 226 -2.35 -0.13 -12.46
N ASP A 227 -2.78 0.10 -11.23
CA ASP A 227 -1.92 0.56 -10.15
C ASP A 227 -1.47 -0.63 -9.31
N MET A 228 -0.17 -0.70 -9.09
CA MET A 228 0.45 -1.75 -8.30
C MET A 228 0.31 -1.44 -6.80
N PRO A 229 -0.43 -2.25 -6.02
CA PRO A 229 -0.44 -2.08 -4.57
C PRO A 229 0.91 -2.47 -3.97
N ILE A 230 1.29 -1.85 -2.86
CA ILE A 230 2.47 -2.30 -2.12
C ILE A 230 2.28 -3.75 -1.63
N TRP A 231 3.40 -4.47 -1.50
CA TRP A 231 3.43 -5.90 -1.13
C TRP A 231 2.73 -6.82 -2.14
N TYR A 232 2.59 -6.38 -3.40
CA TYR A 232 2.21 -7.24 -4.51
C TYR A 232 3.36 -7.33 -5.50
N THR A 233 3.91 -8.55 -5.66
CA THR A 233 4.81 -8.80 -6.78
C THR A 233 4.03 -8.73 -8.07
N HIS A 234 4.63 -8.12 -9.07
CA HIS A 234 3.98 -7.89 -10.35
C HIS A 234 4.94 -8.07 -11.51
N ASN A 235 4.37 -8.41 -12.66
CA ASN A 235 5.08 -8.46 -13.92
C ASN A 235 4.17 -8.09 -15.08
N ILE A 236 4.80 -7.75 -16.21
CA ILE A 236 4.15 -7.50 -17.49
C ILE A 236 4.78 -8.37 -18.58
N THR A 237 3.95 -9.10 -19.29
CA THR A 237 4.37 -9.96 -20.41
C THR A 237 3.81 -9.42 -21.71
N ASN A 238 4.64 -9.28 -22.75
CA ASN A 238 4.16 -9.04 -24.10
C ASN A 238 3.56 -10.34 -24.67
N ILE A 239 2.25 -10.36 -24.86
CA ILE A 239 1.51 -11.50 -25.44
C ILE A 239 1.11 -11.27 -26.90
N GLY A 240 1.58 -10.18 -27.50
CA GLY A 240 1.39 -9.86 -28.91
C GLY A 240 2.55 -10.35 -29.78
N SER A 241 2.44 -10.10 -31.08
CA SER A 241 3.47 -10.42 -32.10
C SER A 241 4.40 -9.27 -32.45
N GLU A 242 4.11 -8.06 -31.94
CA GLU A 242 4.90 -6.85 -32.15
C GLU A 242 5.47 -6.32 -30.82
N PRO A 243 6.45 -5.40 -30.85
CA PRO A 243 6.92 -4.75 -29.63
C PRO A 243 5.79 -4.07 -28.85
N LEU A 244 5.69 -4.39 -27.58
CA LEU A 244 4.79 -3.76 -26.63
C LEU A 244 5.40 -2.43 -26.19
N ILE A 245 4.63 -1.35 -26.20
CA ILE A 245 5.01 -0.05 -25.63
C ILE A 245 4.17 0.18 -24.36
N THR A 246 4.85 0.34 -23.24
CA THR A 246 4.24 0.57 -21.93
C THR A 246 4.77 1.86 -21.34
N SER A 247 3.92 2.70 -20.78
CA SER A 247 4.33 3.77 -19.89
C SER A 247 4.11 3.36 -18.44
N PHE A 248 4.94 3.88 -17.57
CA PHE A 248 4.81 3.74 -16.12
C PHE A 248 5.17 5.02 -15.41
N TRP A 249 4.43 5.29 -14.39
CA TRP A 249 4.62 6.41 -13.49
C TRP A 249 4.81 5.90 -12.08
N ILE A 250 5.74 6.49 -11.35
CA ILE A 250 5.97 6.25 -9.93
C ILE A 250 5.93 7.57 -9.17
N ASN A 251 5.44 7.57 -7.93
CA ASN A 251 5.25 8.77 -7.12
C ASN A 251 6.54 9.43 -6.63
N GLU A 252 7.67 8.76 -6.76
CA GLU A 252 8.99 9.29 -6.40
C GLU A 252 10.02 8.98 -7.49
N PRO A 253 11.03 9.83 -7.72
CA PRO A 253 12.13 9.53 -8.62
C PRO A 253 12.88 8.26 -8.20
N TYR A 254 13.45 7.57 -9.20
CA TYR A 254 14.30 6.41 -8.93
C TYR A 254 15.59 6.84 -8.23
N ASP A 255 15.85 6.25 -7.06
CA ASP A 255 17.09 6.39 -6.32
C ASP A 255 17.82 5.04 -6.27
N PRO A 256 19.03 4.91 -6.85
CA PRO A 256 19.78 3.66 -6.83
C PRO A 256 20.29 3.26 -5.43
N GLN A 257 20.30 4.16 -4.45
CA GLN A 257 20.67 3.89 -3.06
C GLN A 257 19.48 3.46 -2.19
N ASP A 258 18.26 3.79 -2.62
CA ASP A 258 17.01 3.45 -1.94
C ASP A 258 15.93 3.07 -2.97
N THR A 259 16.12 1.91 -3.59
CA THR A 259 15.31 1.50 -4.74
C THR A 259 13.87 1.14 -4.40
N ASP A 260 13.55 0.78 -3.15
CA ASP A 260 12.26 0.18 -2.75
C ASP A 260 11.76 -0.85 -3.80
N THR A 261 12.65 -1.69 -4.29
CA THR A 261 12.36 -2.69 -5.32
C THR A 261 12.96 -4.02 -4.91
N TYR A 262 12.11 -5.01 -4.65
CA TYR A 262 12.49 -6.31 -4.12
C TYR A 262 12.09 -7.40 -5.11
N PHE A 263 13.06 -8.20 -5.56
CA PHE A 263 12.80 -9.28 -6.51
C PHE A 263 11.95 -10.38 -5.87
N GLU A 264 10.87 -10.76 -6.55
CA GLU A 264 10.00 -11.87 -6.17
C GLU A 264 9.17 -12.29 -7.40
N ASN A 265 9.16 -13.56 -7.75
CA ASN A 265 8.34 -14.05 -8.87
C ASN A 265 6.84 -13.94 -8.58
N VAL A 266 6.06 -13.66 -9.62
CA VAL A 266 4.60 -13.70 -9.55
C VAL A 266 4.10 -15.13 -9.51
#